data_2282221d162c3e8557edf2d9d72e89c3
#
_entry.id   2282221d162c3e8557edf2d9d72e89c3
#
_cell.length_a   1.000
_cell.length_b   1.000
_cell.length_c   1.000
_cell.angle_alpha   90.00
_cell.angle_beta   90.00
_cell.angle_gamma   90.00
#
_symmetry.space_group_name_H-M   'P 1'
#
loop_
_entity.id
_entity.type
_entity.pdbx_description
1 polymer ?
#
loop_
_entity_poly.entity_id
_entity_poly.type
_entity_poly.pdbx_seq_one_letter_code
_entity_poly.pdbx_strand_id
1 'polypeptide(L)'
;MSINRATPLEKIKSKVLAYIRELRVRQWTKNLIVFAAPLFAFNLSVSSLSGSLIAFGLFCCASSSFYLINDIIDVEADRIHPVKCKRPIAAGEIGVSEAIIVAIILLSVAAIAGYRTSFGLGTAIVGYALLQVAYNLKLKHKIFADVLAISTGFVLRAWGGAAATGIELSHWFILCTAMLALFLGIEKRKAELRLSEIKGRKSRAVLHRYSLPLLNRMESIVTNGAIVFYTLWSAGPAFKGAVTSWMMLTVPFVLYGIFRYQLLSDPQEIARSNPQLEQGGKTERPEEMLLGDRLLLLTAIGWIVTVFTIRLLYKLQWIH
;
A
#
# COMPACT_ATOMS: atom_id res chain seq x y z
N MET A 1 -12.11 -45.51 -18.62
CA MET A 1 -11.86 -44.08 -18.25
C MET A 1 -11.71 -44.01 -16.74
N SER A 2 -10.50 -44.04 -16.19
CA SER A 2 -10.26 -43.98 -14.75
C SER A 2 -10.43 -42.52 -14.29
N ILE A 3 -11.52 -42.26 -13.59
CA ILE A 3 -11.73 -40.98 -12.90
C ILE A 3 -10.72 -40.92 -11.77
N ASN A 4 -9.62 -40.23 -11.99
CA ASN A 4 -8.58 -39.97 -11.01
C ASN A 4 -9.19 -39.06 -9.90
N ARG A 5 -9.78 -39.65 -8.87
CA ARG A 5 -10.32 -38.91 -7.71
C ARG A 5 -9.13 -38.39 -6.92
N ALA A 6 -8.91 -37.07 -6.95
CA ALA A 6 -7.89 -36.40 -6.15
C ALA A 6 -7.95 -36.87 -4.69
N THR A 7 -6.80 -37.18 -4.14
CA THR A 7 -6.67 -37.64 -2.74
C THR A 7 -7.14 -36.55 -1.76
N PRO A 8 -7.59 -36.89 -0.54
CA PRO A 8 -7.98 -35.88 0.46
C PRO A 8 -6.89 -34.81 0.72
N LEU A 9 -5.62 -35.25 0.69
CA LEU A 9 -4.46 -34.32 0.82
C LEU A 9 -4.32 -33.36 -0.35
N GLU A 10 -4.57 -33.80 -1.57
CA GLU A 10 -4.54 -32.93 -2.76
C GLU A 10 -5.66 -31.89 -2.73
N LYS A 11 -6.86 -32.30 -2.28
CA LYS A 11 -7.99 -31.37 -2.09
C LYS A 11 -7.68 -30.30 -1.04
N ILE A 12 -7.06 -30.68 0.09
CA ILE A 12 -6.66 -29.73 1.14
C ILE A 12 -5.59 -28.77 0.61
N LYS A 13 -4.54 -29.26 -0.07
CA LYS A 13 -3.51 -28.39 -0.69
C LYS A 13 -4.09 -27.43 -1.70
N SER A 14 -4.97 -27.89 -2.57
CA SER A 14 -5.66 -27.05 -3.56
C SER A 14 -6.46 -25.93 -2.88
N LYS A 15 -7.19 -26.25 -1.81
CA LYS A 15 -7.99 -25.30 -1.05
C LYS A 15 -7.15 -24.26 -0.32
N VAL A 16 -6.05 -24.66 0.30
CA VAL A 16 -5.08 -23.75 0.93
C VAL A 16 -4.48 -22.79 -0.09
N LEU A 17 -4.08 -23.27 -1.27
CA LEU A 17 -3.57 -22.43 -2.34
C LEU A 17 -4.64 -21.46 -2.86
N ALA A 18 -5.91 -21.88 -2.92
CA ALA A 18 -7.03 -20.99 -3.28
C ALA A 18 -7.17 -19.86 -2.26
N TYR A 19 -7.11 -20.15 -0.95
CA TYR A 19 -7.14 -19.12 0.07
C TYR A 19 -5.93 -18.17 0.01
N ILE A 20 -4.70 -18.68 -0.18
CA ILE A 20 -3.51 -17.81 -0.32
C ILE A 20 -3.67 -16.83 -1.48
N ARG A 21 -4.27 -17.26 -2.60
CA ARG A 21 -4.56 -16.39 -3.74
C ARG A 21 -5.64 -15.35 -3.40
N GLU A 22 -6.71 -15.78 -2.74
CA GLU A 22 -7.88 -14.95 -2.42
C GLU A 22 -7.56 -13.90 -1.35
N LEU A 23 -6.78 -14.27 -0.32
CA LEU A 23 -6.29 -13.35 0.72
C LEU A 23 -5.31 -12.30 0.18
N ARG A 24 -4.88 -12.46 -1.08
CA ARG A 24 -3.99 -11.55 -1.81
C ARG A 24 -2.71 -11.24 -1.04
N VAL A 25 -2.02 -12.26 -0.58
CA VAL A 25 -0.79 -12.16 0.23
C VAL A 25 0.24 -11.19 -0.40
N ARG A 26 0.35 -11.13 -1.73
CA ARG A 26 1.20 -10.15 -2.43
C ARG A 26 0.86 -8.70 -2.11
N GLN A 27 -0.38 -8.39 -1.71
CA GLN A 27 -0.80 -7.04 -1.36
C GLN A 27 -0.47 -6.68 0.10
N TRP A 28 -0.02 -7.64 0.91
CA TRP A 28 0.40 -7.41 2.29
C TRP A 28 1.61 -6.48 2.39
N THR A 29 2.41 -6.35 1.32
CA THR A 29 3.49 -5.36 1.22
C THR A 29 3.03 -3.94 1.55
N LYS A 30 1.77 -3.58 1.27
CA LYS A 30 1.20 -2.28 1.61
C LYS A 30 1.07 -2.05 3.12
N ASN A 31 1.00 -3.13 3.90
CA ASN A 31 0.89 -3.06 5.35
C ASN A 31 2.28 -2.89 6.02
N LEU A 32 3.40 -3.03 5.27
CA LEU A 32 4.74 -2.77 5.81
C LEU A 32 4.93 -1.35 6.34
N ILE A 33 4.07 -0.41 5.94
CA ILE A 33 4.08 0.97 6.48
C ILE A 33 3.86 1.02 8.01
N VAL A 34 3.32 -0.01 8.64
CA VAL A 34 3.18 -0.09 10.11
C VAL A 34 4.53 -0.09 10.83
N PHE A 35 5.61 -0.53 10.14
CA PHE A 35 6.97 -0.50 10.66
C PHE A 35 7.63 0.89 10.56
N ALA A 36 6.95 1.86 9.96
CA ALA A 36 7.51 3.19 9.81
C ALA A 36 7.82 3.85 11.16
N ALA A 37 6.95 3.72 12.17
CA ALA A 37 7.18 4.33 13.48
C ALA A 37 8.48 3.87 14.14
N PRO A 38 8.75 2.58 14.37
CA PRO A 38 10.03 2.15 14.97
C PRO A 38 11.23 2.43 14.06
N LEU A 39 11.05 2.35 12.74
CA LEU A 39 12.13 2.63 11.78
C LEU A 39 12.57 4.09 11.86
N PHE A 40 11.64 5.03 11.80
CA PHE A 40 11.92 6.47 11.81
C PHE A 40 12.25 7.01 13.20
N ALA A 41 11.73 6.41 14.27
CA ALA A 41 12.12 6.71 15.65
C ALA A 41 13.42 6.02 16.06
N PHE A 42 13.90 5.05 15.26
CA PHE A 42 15.05 4.17 15.59
C PHE A 42 14.91 3.45 16.92
N ASN A 43 13.69 3.17 17.29
CA ASN A 43 13.39 2.34 18.44
C ASN A 43 13.14 0.90 17.96
N LEU A 44 14.24 0.18 17.70
CA LEU A 44 14.23 -1.22 17.26
C LEU A 44 14.28 -2.18 18.47
N SER A 45 13.71 -1.78 19.61
CA SER A 45 13.54 -2.68 20.75
C SER A 45 12.65 -3.87 20.41
N VAL A 46 12.82 -4.96 21.13
CA VAL A 46 11.99 -6.18 20.93
C VAL A 46 10.51 -5.85 21.09
N SER A 47 10.14 -4.97 22.02
CA SER A 47 8.75 -4.55 22.24
C SER A 47 8.20 -3.76 21.05
N SER A 48 8.98 -2.83 20.49
CA SER A 48 8.55 -2.04 19.32
C SER A 48 8.42 -2.91 18.07
N LEU A 49 9.37 -3.83 17.84
CA LEU A 49 9.30 -4.75 16.71
C LEU A 49 8.14 -5.73 16.84
N SER A 50 7.90 -6.28 18.04
CA SER A 50 6.75 -7.16 18.29
C SER A 50 5.42 -6.43 18.13
N GLY A 51 5.30 -5.19 18.65
CA GLY A 51 4.11 -4.35 18.45
C GLY A 51 3.82 -4.08 16.97
N SER A 52 4.87 -3.75 16.20
CA SER A 52 4.73 -3.56 14.74
C SER A 52 4.38 -4.84 14.00
N LEU A 53 4.94 -5.98 14.41
CA LEU A 53 4.62 -7.28 13.81
C LEU A 53 3.16 -7.68 14.07
N ILE A 54 2.65 -7.44 15.28
CA ILE A 54 1.24 -7.62 15.63
C ILE A 54 0.38 -6.70 14.75
N ALA A 55 0.68 -5.39 14.68
CA ALA A 55 -0.03 -4.46 13.84
C ALA A 55 -0.04 -4.90 12.36
N PHE A 56 1.10 -5.36 11.84
CA PHE A 56 1.22 -5.90 10.48
C PHE A 56 0.27 -7.07 10.26
N GLY A 57 0.30 -8.09 11.13
CA GLY A 57 -0.58 -9.25 11.02
C GLY A 57 -2.06 -8.87 11.07
N LEU A 58 -2.44 -7.96 11.99
CA LEU A 58 -3.82 -7.51 12.13
C LEU A 58 -4.30 -6.68 10.93
N PHE A 59 -3.45 -5.81 10.35
CA PHE A 59 -3.79 -5.12 9.10
C PHE A 59 -3.81 -6.07 7.90
N CYS A 60 -3.03 -7.15 7.88
CA CYS A 60 -3.14 -8.20 6.87
C CYS A 60 -4.49 -8.93 6.99
N CYS A 61 -4.94 -9.27 8.20
CA CYS A 61 -6.26 -9.85 8.42
C CYS A 61 -7.37 -8.89 7.97
N ALA A 62 -7.34 -7.62 8.41
CA ALA A 62 -8.34 -6.63 8.02
C ALA A 62 -8.40 -6.40 6.51
N SER A 63 -7.24 -6.23 5.84
CA SER A 63 -7.20 -6.01 4.40
C SER A 63 -7.66 -7.24 3.60
N SER A 64 -7.29 -8.44 4.03
CA SER A 64 -7.72 -9.70 3.40
C SER A 64 -9.23 -9.92 3.55
N SER A 65 -9.81 -9.57 4.71
CA SER A 65 -11.27 -9.58 4.90
C SER A 65 -11.98 -8.74 3.83
N PHE A 66 -11.48 -7.52 3.56
CA PHE A 66 -12.08 -6.66 2.53
C PHE A 66 -11.83 -7.12 1.10
N TYR A 67 -10.76 -7.86 0.82
CA TYR A 67 -10.60 -8.51 -0.50
C TYR A 67 -11.64 -9.60 -0.70
N LEU A 68 -11.88 -10.45 0.32
CA LEU A 68 -12.95 -11.44 0.29
C LEU A 68 -14.32 -10.80 0.07
N ILE A 69 -14.66 -9.75 0.85
CA ILE A 69 -15.94 -9.03 0.73
C ILE A 69 -16.10 -8.45 -0.68
N ASN A 70 -15.05 -7.86 -1.26
CA ASN A 70 -15.11 -7.31 -2.61
C ASN A 70 -15.35 -8.39 -3.67
N ASP A 71 -14.64 -9.51 -3.57
CA ASP A 71 -14.76 -10.59 -4.54
C ASP A 71 -16.09 -11.35 -4.38
N ILE A 72 -16.70 -11.34 -3.17
CA ILE A 72 -18.08 -11.81 -2.94
C ILE A 72 -19.11 -10.88 -3.61
N ILE A 73 -18.99 -9.56 -3.42
CA ILE A 73 -19.91 -8.57 -4.01
C ILE A 73 -19.86 -8.61 -5.54
N ASP A 74 -18.67 -8.77 -6.10
CA ASP A 74 -18.42 -8.74 -7.53
C ASP A 74 -18.54 -10.14 -8.20
N VAL A 75 -18.93 -11.21 -7.48
CA VAL A 75 -18.83 -12.62 -7.93
C VAL A 75 -19.50 -12.87 -9.28
N GLU A 76 -20.71 -12.37 -9.51
CA GLU A 76 -21.43 -12.58 -10.78
C GLU A 76 -20.76 -11.84 -11.95
N ALA A 77 -20.28 -10.62 -11.71
CA ALA A 77 -19.54 -9.84 -12.69
C ALA A 77 -18.15 -10.46 -12.98
N ASP A 78 -17.51 -11.01 -11.96
CA ASP A 78 -16.20 -11.65 -12.11
C ASP A 78 -16.28 -12.98 -12.87
N ARG A 79 -17.36 -13.75 -12.74
CA ARG A 79 -17.58 -15.00 -13.47
C ARG A 79 -17.59 -14.82 -14.99
N ILE A 80 -18.13 -13.72 -15.49
CA ILE A 80 -18.20 -13.41 -16.93
C ILE A 80 -16.98 -12.61 -17.43
N HIS A 81 -16.08 -12.19 -16.52
CA HIS A 81 -14.93 -11.39 -16.90
C HIS A 81 -13.76 -12.26 -17.40
N PRO A 82 -13.11 -11.95 -18.55
CA PRO A 82 -12.12 -12.83 -19.19
C PRO A 82 -10.88 -13.17 -18.34
N VAL A 83 -10.57 -12.36 -17.34
CA VAL A 83 -9.40 -12.57 -16.46
C VAL A 83 -9.83 -12.87 -15.02
N LYS A 84 -10.85 -12.18 -14.51
CA LYS A 84 -11.27 -12.29 -13.11
C LYS A 84 -12.06 -13.58 -12.82
N CYS A 85 -12.57 -14.27 -13.85
CA CYS A 85 -13.21 -15.59 -13.70
C CYS A 85 -12.27 -16.64 -13.07
N LYS A 86 -10.95 -16.38 -13.08
CA LYS A 86 -9.93 -17.22 -12.43
C LYS A 86 -9.75 -16.95 -10.94
N ARG A 87 -10.48 -15.98 -10.37
CA ARG A 87 -10.46 -15.75 -8.90
C ARG A 87 -11.12 -16.93 -8.19
N PRO A 88 -10.58 -17.39 -7.06
CA PRO A 88 -11.06 -18.59 -6.38
C PRO A 88 -12.55 -18.60 -6.06
N ILE A 89 -13.14 -17.48 -5.62
CA ILE A 89 -14.59 -17.36 -5.36
C ILE A 89 -15.38 -17.41 -6.68
N ALA A 90 -14.96 -16.68 -7.71
CA ALA A 90 -15.63 -16.67 -9.01
C ALA A 90 -15.54 -18.03 -9.71
N ALA A 91 -14.40 -18.72 -9.59
CA ALA A 91 -14.14 -20.06 -10.11
C ALA A 91 -14.87 -21.18 -9.32
N GLY A 92 -15.45 -20.87 -8.17
CA GLY A 92 -16.10 -21.84 -7.30
C GLY A 92 -15.15 -22.72 -6.48
N GLU A 93 -13.85 -22.37 -6.43
CA GLU A 93 -12.86 -23.07 -5.59
C GLU A 93 -13.10 -22.82 -4.08
N ILE A 94 -13.69 -21.65 -3.76
CA ILE A 94 -14.12 -21.24 -2.42
C ILE A 94 -15.59 -20.88 -2.48
N GLY A 95 -16.40 -21.47 -1.61
CA GLY A 95 -17.83 -21.18 -1.52
C GLY A 95 -18.08 -19.76 -0.97
N VAL A 96 -19.11 -19.08 -1.50
CA VAL A 96 -19.46 -17.71 -1.06
C VAL A 96 -19.74 -17.67 0.45
N SER A 97 -20.54 -18.61 0.97
CA SER A 97 -20.87 -18.69 2.43
C SER A 97 -19.62 -18.89 3.28
N GLU A 98 -18.69 -19.73 2.81
CA GLU A 98 -17.42 -19.97 3.48
C GLU A 98 -16.56 -18.70 3.49
N ALA A 99 -16.48 -18.00 2.36
CA ALA A 99 -15.75 -16.74 2.25
C ALA A 99 -16.31 -15.65 3.18
N ILE A 100 -17.64 -15.57 3.35
CA ILE A 100 -18.28 -14.63 4.29
C ILE A 100 -17.85 -14.95 5.72
N ILE A 101 -17.88 -16.21 6.14
CA ILE A 101 -17.50 -16.60 7.49
C ILE A 101 -16.03 -16.25 7.76
N VAL A 102 -15.14 -16.57 6.81
CA VAL A 102 -13.71 -16.24 6.92
C VAL A 102 -13.49 -14.74 6.98
N ALA A 103 -14.19 -13.95 6.18
CA ALA A 103 -14.08 -12.50 6.19
C ALA A 103 -14.49 -11.90 7.54
N ILE A 104 -15.60 -12.38 8.12
CA ILE A 104 -16.07 -11.95 9.45
C ILE A 104 -15.05 -12.33 10.52
N ILE A 105 -14.55 -13.55 10.51
CA ILE A 105 -13.55 -14.00 11.49
C ILE A 105 -12.30 -13.14 11.42
N LEU A 106 -11.74 -12.92 10.23
CA LEU A 106 -10.53 -12.12 10.03
C LEU A 106 -10.71 -10.69 10.54
N LEU A 107 -11.84 -10.04 10.23
CA LEU A 107 -12.11 -8.68 10.68
C LEU A 107 -12.34 -8.60 12.18
N SER A 108 -13.07 -9.55 12.75
CA SER A 108 -13.33 -9.61 14.19
C SER A 108 -12.04 -9.84 14.98
N VAL A 109 -11.19 -10.78 14.53
CA VAL A 109 -9.88 -11.01 15.13
C VAL A 109 -9.02 -9.76 15.06
N ALA A 110 -8.98 -9.09 13.90
CA ALA A 110 -8.21 -7.88 13.73
C ALA A 110 -8.67 -6.77 14.69
N ALA A 111 -9.97 -6.53 14.81
CA ALA A 111 -10.52 -5.49 15.68
C ALA A 111 -10.31 -5.83 17.16
N ILE A 112 -10.69 -7.04 17.59
CA ILE A 112 -10.61 -7.45 19.01
C ILE A 112 -9.15 -7.49 19.47
N ALA A 113 -8.24 -8.14 18.72
CA ALA A 113 -6.84 -8.19 19.06
C ALA A 113 -6.17 -6.81 18.95
N GLY A 114 -6.63 -5.96 18.04
CA GLY A 114 -6.18 -4.57 17.93
C GLY A 114 -6.45 -3.78 19.20
N TYR A 115 -7.69 -3.83 19.72
CA TYR A 115 -8.04 -3.18 20.98
C TYR A 115 -7.36 -3.80 22.21
N ARG A 116 -7.09 -5.11 22.18
CA ARG A 116 -6.31 -5.77 23.23
C ARG A 116 -4.85 -5.34 23.25
N THR A 117 -4.28 -4.99 22.09
CA THR A 117 -2.90 -4.51 21.98
C THR A 117 -2.78 -3.05 22.39
N SER A 118 -3.60 -2.17 21.81
CA SER A 118 -3.74 -0.77 22.22
C SER A 118 -5.05 -0.19 21.71
N PHE A 119 -5.60 0.80 22.43
CA PHE A 119 -6.81 1.51 22.01
C PHE A 119 -6.61 2.19 20.64
N GLY A 120 -5.43 2.79 20.41
CA GLY A 120 -5.12 3.45 19.15
C GLY A 120 -5.04 2.48 17.97
N LEU A 121 -4.44 1.27 18.14
CA LEU A 121 -4.40 0.26 17.08
C LEU A 121 -5.80 -0.25 16.73
N GLY A 122 -6.62 -0.57 17.75
CA GLY A 122 -8.01 -0.97 17.54
C GLY A 122 -8.81 0.07 16.77
N THR A 123 -8.69 1.33 17.17
CA THR A 123 -9.35 2.47 16.51
C THR A 123 -8.85 2.65 15.07
N ALA A 124 -7.55 2.48 14.80
CA ALA A 124 -7.00 2.54 13.46
C ALA A 124 -7.56 1.43 12.55
N ILE A 125 -7.68 0.21 13.06
CA ILE A 125 -8.24 -0.94 12.32
C ILE A 125 -9.74 -0.72 12.04
N VAL A 126 -10.51 -0.27 13.02
CA VAL A 126 -11.93 0.03 12.83
C VAL A 126 -12.11 1.21 11.85
N GLY A 127 -11.32 2.28 11.99
CA GLY A 127 -11.31 3.40 11.05
C GLY A 127 -10.98 2.95 9.63
N TYR A 128 -10.00 2.04 9.48
CA TYR A 128 -9.68 1.42 8.20
C TYR A 128 -10.84 0.60 7.64
N ALA A 129 -11.51 -0.19 8.49
CA ALA A 129 -12.67 -0.97 8.08
C ALA A 129 -13.82 -0.07 7.59
N LEU A 130 -14.15 0.98 8.34
CA LEU A 130 -15.17 1.96 7.94
C LEU A 130 -14.81 2.66 6.62
N LEU A 131 -13.54 3.03 6.45
CA LEU A 131 -13.03 3.60 5.19
C LEU A 131 -13.21 2.64 4.03
N GLN A 132 -12.91 1.34 4.21
CA GLN A 132 -13.06 0.33 3.17
C GLN A 132 -14.54 0.10 2.80
N VAL A 133 -15.43 0.10 3.78
CA VAL A 133 -16.87 0.05 3.53
C VAL A 133 -17.31 1.28 2.72
N ALA A 134 -16.96 2.48 3.16
CA ALA A 134 -17.29 3.72 2.45
C ALA A 134 -16.70 3.75 1.04
N TYR A 135 -15.46 3.25 0.87
CA TYR A 135 -14.81 3.13 -0.43
C TYR A 135 -15.60 2.23 -1.37
N ASN A 136 -15.99 1.05 -0.91
CA ASN A 136 -16.71 0.09 -1.73
C ASN A 136 -18.11 0.54 -2.10
N LEU A 137 -18.80 1.21 -1.19
CA LEU A 137 -20.16 1.69 -1.42
C LEU A 137 -20.22 2.95 -2.29
N LYS A 138 -19.37 3.94 -2.02
CA LYS A 138 -19.53 5.27 -2.63
C LYS A 138 -18.22 5.90 -3.14
N LEU A 139 -17.11 5.86 -2.37
CA LEU A 139 -15.95 6.70 -2.66
C LEU A 139 -15.24 6.30 -3.95
N LYS A 140 -15.21 5.01 -4.29
CA LYS A 140 -14.61 4.50 -5.53
C LYS A 140 -15.25 5.03 -6.82
N HIS A 141 -16.45 5.63 -6.72
CA HIS A 141 -17.21 6.21 -7.83
C HIS A 141 -17.16 7.74 -7.86
N LYS A 142 -16.52 8.37 -6.84
CA LYS A 142 -16.41 9.83 -6.73
C LYS A 142 -15.00 10.27 -7.06
N ILE A 143 -14.90 11.26 -7.97
CA ILE A 143 -13.63 11.89 -8.34
C ILE A 143 -12.96 12.49 -7.09
N PHE A 144 -11.64 12.35 -6.99
CA PHE A 144 -10.78 12.72 -5.87
C PHE A 144 -10.97 11.87 -4.61
N ALA A 145 -12.22 11.54 -4.23
CA ALA A 145 -12.48 10.74 -3.05
C ALA A 145 -11.86 9.33 -3.15
N ASP A 146 -11.75 8.78 -4.34
CA ASP A 146 -11.13 7.48 -4.59
C ASP A 146 -9.63 7.48 -4.26
N VAL A 147 -8.88 8.50 -4.67
CA VAL A 147 -7.44 8.61 -4.35
C VAL A 147 -7.20 9.04 -2.90
N LEU A 148 -8.04 9.96 -2.37
CA LEU A 148 -8.00 10.35 -0.96
C LEU A 148 -8.23 9.18 -0.02
N ALA A 149 -9.19 8.30 -0.34
CA ALA A 149 -9.45 7.10 0.46
C ALA A 149 -8.25 6.14 0.48
N ILE A 150 -7.54 5.99 -0.66
CA ILE A 150 -6.31 5.19 -0.71
C ILE A 150 -5.25 5.78 0.22
N SER A 151 -5.01 7.09 0.15
CA SER A 151 -4.04 7.79 1.00
C SER A 151 -4.38 7.67 2.49
N THR A 152 -5.65 7.91 2.86
CA THR A 152 -6.13 7.76 4.23
C THR A 152 -5.89 6.34 4.75
N GLY A 153 -6.07 5.32 3.90
CA GLY A 153 -5.78 3.94 4.26
C GLY A 153 -4.30 3.69 4.60
N PHE A 154 -3.35 4.37 3.94
CA PHE A 154 -1.93 4.31 4.31
C PHE A 154 -1.63 5.04 5.60
N VAL A 155 -2.22 6.23 5.81
CA VAL A 155 -2.06 7.00 7.05
C VAL A 155 -2.59 6.22 8.26
N LEU A 156 -3.75 5.58 8.14
CA LEU A 156 -4.32 4.74 9.21
C LEU A 156 -3.40 3.56 9.57
N ARG A 157 -2.75 2.94 8.58
CA ARG A 157 -1.77 1.88 8.84
C ARG A 157 -0.52 2.40 9.57
N ALA A 158 0.03 3.53 9.11
CA ALA A 158 1.19 4.16 9.76
C ALA A 158 0.87 4.55 11.21
N TRP A 159 -0.30 5.16 11.42
CA TRP A 159 -0.77 5.54 12.76
C TRP A 159 -1.06 4.32 13.65
N GLY A 160 -1.68 3.28 13.10
CA GLY A 160 -1.90 2.03 13.83
C GLY A 160 -0.61 1.35 14.26
N GLY A 161 0.40 1.34 13.40
CA GLY A 161 1.75 0.85 13.75
C GLY A 161 2.39 1.65 14.88
N ALA A 162 2.30 2.98 14.82
CA ALA A 162 2.75 3.87 15.87
C ALA A 162 2.01 3.62 17.21
N ALA A 163 0.70 3.51 17.16
CA ALA A 163 -0.13 3.24 18.34
C ALA A 163 0.15 1.86 18.97
N ALA A 164 0.55 0.87 18.16
CA ALA A 164 0.94 -0.46 18.65
C ALA A 164 2.28 -0.46 19.38
N THR A 165 3.15 0.50 19.06
CA THR A 165 4.51 0.60 19.61
C THR A 165 4.65 1.66 20.70
N GLY A 166 3.63 2.50 20.90
CA GLY A 166 3.68 3.66 21.80
C GLY A 166 4.62 4.77 21.30
N ILE A 167 5.00 4.75 20.02
CA ILE A 167 5.89 5.75 19.41
C ILE A 167 5.04 6.83 18.75
N GLU A 168 5.27 8.09 19.12
CA GLU A 168 4.60 9.21 18.48
C GLU A 168 5.20 9.49 17.09
N LEU A 169 4.33 9.67 16.11
CA LEU A 169 4.70 10.10 14.76
C LEU A 169 4.69 11.62 14.65
N SER A 170 5.74 12.18 14.07
CA SER A 170 5.75 13.60 13.69
C SER A 170 4.62 13.91 12.72
N HIS A 171 3.98 15.07 12.87
CA HIS A 171 2.95 15.55 11.95
C HIS A 171 3.47 15.66 10.50
N TRP A 172 4.74 16.09 10.33
CA TRP A 172 5.39 16.16 9.02
C TRP A 172 5.54 14.79 8.37
N PHE A 173 5.85 13.77 9.20
CA PHE A 173 5.93 12.39 8.72
C PHE A 173 4.56 11.87 8.24
N ILE A 174 3.48 12.17 8.98
CA ILE A 174 2.12 11.79 8.58
C ILE A 174 1.73 12.48 7.27
N LEU A 175 2.00 13.79 7.15
CA LEU A 175 1.70 14.56 5.94
C LEU A 175 2.53 14.07 4.75
N CYS A 176 3.83 13.80 4.93
CA CYS A 176 4.67 13.21 3.90
C CYS A 176 4.13 11.84 3.42
N THR A 177 3.76 10.98 4.37
CA THR A 177 3.15 9.67 4.07
C THR A 177 1.85 9.83 3.27
N ALA A 178 1.01 10.80 3.65
CA ALA A 178 -0.24 11.09 2.95
C ALA A 178 0.03 11.55 1.50
N MET A 179 1.00 12.44 1.29
CA MET A 179 1.35 12.95 -0.04
C MET A 179 1.96 11.86 -0.93
N LEU A 180 2.87 11.04 -0.39
CA LEU A 180 3.43 9.90 -1.13
C LEU A 180 2.36 8.87 -1.50
N ALA A 181 1.43 8.59 -0.60
CA ALA A 181 0.32 7.69 -0.89
C ALA A 181 -0.65 8.26 -1.94
N LEU A 182 -0.90 9.58 -1.93
CA LEU A 182 -1.64 10.27 -2.98
C LEU A 182 -0.92 10.20 -4.32
N PHE A 183 0.40 10.43 -4.32
CA PHE A 183 1.23 10.31 -5.52
C PHE A 183 1.08 8.92 -6.15
N LEU A 184 1.26 7.84 -5.38
CA LEU A 184 1.07 6.47 -5.88
C LEU A 184 -0.37 6.19 -6.35
N GLY A 185 -1.36 6.77 -5.66
CA GLY A 185 -2.77 6.68 -6.06
C GLY A 185 -3.04 7.38 -7.39
N ILE A 186 -2.48 8.56 -7.61
CA ILE A 186 -2.60 9.33 -8.86
C ILE A 186 -1.89 8.61 -10.00
N GLU A 187 -0.67 8.13 -9.79
CA GLU A 187 0.08 7.36 -10.78
C GLU A 187 -0.69 6.10 -11.23
N LYS A 188 -1.32 5.41 -10.28
CA LYS A 188 -2.22 4.30 -10.61
C LYS A 188 -3.39 4.74 -11.50
N ARG A 189 -4.01 5.90 -11.25
CA ARG A 189 -5.09 6.43 -12.11
C ARG A 189 -4.59 6.81 -13.50
N LYS A 190 -3.38 7.39 -13.60
CA LYS A 190 -2.73 7.68 -14.89
C LYS A 190 -2.53 6.40 -15.70
N ALA A 191 -2.01 5.35 -15.07
CA ALA A 191 -1.80 4.06 -15.71
C ALA A 191 -3.13 3.41 -16.16
N GLU A 192 -4.15 3.41 -15.30
CA GLU A 192 -5.48 2.88 -15.63
C GLU A 192 -6.13 3.65 -16.80
N LEU A 193 -6.00 4.99 -16.84
CA LEU A 193 -6.55 5.84 -17.90
C LEU A 193 -5.88 5.55 -19.24
N ARG A 194 -4.55 5.51 -19.28
CA ARG A 194 -3.78 5.17 -20.50
C ARG A 194 -4.15 3.81 -21.06
N LEU A 195 -4.30 2.80 -20.19
CA LEU A 195 -4.70 1.47 -20.61
C LEU A 195 -6.12 1.41 -21.16
N SER A 196 -7.03 2.22 -20.62
CA SER A 196 -8.39 2.30 -21.14
C SER A 196 -8.43 2.91 -22.55
N GLU A 197 -7.57 3.90 -22.82
CA GLU A 197 -7.42 4.53 -24.13
C GLU A 197 -6.84 3.56 -25.18
N ILE A 198 -5.79 2.81 -24.79
CA ILE A 198 -5.12 1.87 -25.71
C ILE A 198 -5.98 0.62 -26.01
N LYS A 199 -6.63 0.05 -25.01
CA LYS A 199 -7.30 -1.25 -25.13
C LYS A 199 -8.81 -1.17 -25.38
N GLY A 200 -9.40 0.04 -25.44
CA GLY A 200 -10.85 0.21 -25.56
C GLY A 200 -11.64 -0.49 -24.43
N ARG A 201 -11.00 -0.79 -23.31
CA ARG A 201 -11.62 -1.52 -22.20
C ARG A 201 -12.62 -0.64 -21.46
N LYS A 202 -13.75 -1.23 -21.07
CA LYS A 202 -14.66 -0.60 -20.10
C LYS A 202 -13.90 -0.25 -18.83
N SER A 203 -13.55 1.02 -18.68
CA SER A 203 -12.91 1.56 -17.48
C SER A 203 -13.96 1.84 -16.40
N ARG A 204 -13.50 2.03 -15.15
CA ARG A 204 -14.41 2.47 -14.08
C ARG A 204 -15.06 3.79 -14.45
N ALA A 205 -16.33 3.98 -14.13
CA ALA A 205 -17.07 5.21 -14.44
C ALA A 205 -16.37 6.49 -13.95
N VAL A 206 -15.63 6.42 -12.84
CA VAL A 206 -14.86 7.55 -12.31
C VAL A 206 -13.70 7.96 -13.21
N LEU A 207 -13.09 7.03 -13.96
CA LEU A 207 -11.97 7.35 -14.85
C LEU A 207 -12.37 8.29 -16.00
N HIS A 208 -13.60 8.22 -16.49
CA HIS A 208 -14.08 9.11 -17.55
C HIS A 208 -14.14 10.59 -17.11
N ARG A 209 -14.06 10.87 -15.82
CA ARG A 209 -14.04 12.22 -15.26
C ARG A 209 -12.63 12.75 -15.02
N TYR A 210 -11.60 11.92 -15.14
CA TYR A 210 -10.19 12.29 -15.08
C TYR A 210 -9.65 12.55 -16.49
N SER A 211 -8.77 13.51 -16.61
CA SER A 211 -7.94 13.72 -17.80
C SER A 211 -6.47 13.63 -17.42
N LEU A 212 -5.60 13.23 -18.34
CA LEU A 212 -4.14 13.20 -18.09
C LEU A 212 -3.59 14.56 -17.66
N PRO A 213 -3.99 15.71 -18.28
CA PRO A 213 -3.53 17.02 -17.80
C PRO A 213 -3.96 17.34 -16.36
N LEU A 214 -5.16 16.91 -15.94
CA LEU A 214 -5.61 17.07 -14.55
C LEU A 214 -4.77 16.23 -13.60
N LEU A 215 -4.58 14.96 -13.91
CA LEU A 215 -3.79 14.03 -13.10
C LEU A 215 -2.33 14.49 -12.99
N ASN A 216 -1.72 15.03 -14.05
CA ASN A 216 -0.36 15.59 -14.02
C ASN A 216 -0.26 16.81 -13.09
N ARG A 217 -1.26 17.71 -13.10
CA ARG A 217 -1.31 18.83 -12.15
C ARG A 217 -1.45 18.37 -10.71
N MET A 218 -2.33 17.41 -10.45
CA MET A 218 -2.49 16.83 -9.12
C MET A 218 -1.21 16.15 -8.64
N GLU A 219 -0.55 15.40 -9.52
CA GLU A 219 0.74 14.76 -9.24
C GLU A 219 1.80 15.79 -8.82
N SER A 220 1.95 16.89 -9.57
CA SER A 220 2.89 17.97 -9.25
C SER A 220 2.64 18.56 -7.86
N ILE A 221 1.37 18.78 -7.48
CA ILE A 221 1.00 19.31 -6.17
C ILE A 221 1.41 18.34 -5.05
N VAL A 222 1.07 17.06 -5.18
CA VAL A 222 1.36 16.07 -4.12
C VAL A 222 2.84 15.73 -4.04
N THR A 223 3.55 15.75 -5.15
CA THR A 223 5.01 15.54 -5.22
C THR A 223 5.74 16.68 -4.50
N ASN A 224 5.40 17.94 -4.81
CA ASN A 224 5.96 19.09 -4.11
C ASN A 224 5.62 19.04 -2.61
N GLY A 225 4.39 18.70 -2.25
CA GLY A 225 3.99 18.51 -0.85
C GLY A 225 4.83 17.44 -0.15
N ALA A 226 5.05 16.28 -0.79
CA ALA A 226 5.87 15.22 -0.22
C ALA A 226 7.32 15.67 0.02
N ILE A 227 7.93 16.36 -0.94
CA ILE A 227 9.29 16.89 -0.82
C ILE A 227 9.38 17.90 0.31
N VAL A 228 8.45 18.86 0.38
CA VAL A 228 8.43 19.91 1.42
C VAL A 228 8.26 19.28 2.80
N PHE A 229 7.27 18.40 2.99
CA PHE A 229 7.02 17.78 4.29
C PHE A 229 8.16 16.85 4.72
N TYR A 230 8.78 16.13 3.78
CA TYR A 230 9.97 15.35 4.07
C TYR A 230 11.15 16.23 4.49
N THR A 231 11.38 17.33 3.80
CA THR A 231 12.45 18.29 4.12
C THR A 231 12.23 18.92 5.51
N LEU A 232 10.99 19.33 5.82
CA LEU A 232 10.64 19.85 7.15
C LEU A 232 10.84 18.82 8.25
N TRP A 233 10.45 17.56 7.99
CA TRP A 233 10.75 16.47 8.91
C TRP A 233 12.25 16.28 9.09
N SER A 234 13.03 16.27 8.02
CA SER A 234 14.48 16.03 8.04
C SER A 234 15.28 17.20 8.63
N ALA A 235 14.70 18.41 8.69
CA ALA A 235 15.33 19.60 9.25
C ALA A 235 15.55 19.52 10.78
N GLY A 236 15.02 18.48 11.43
CA GLY A 236 15.38 18.13 12.79
C GLY A 236 14.45 18.67 13.87
N PRO A 237 14.94 18.75 15.13
CA PRO A 237 14.12 19.01 16.31
C PRO A 237 13.42 20.37 16.32
N ALA A 238 14.03 21.40 15.71
CA ALA A 238 13.46 22.74 15.63
C ALA A 238 12.05 22.75 14.98
N PHE A 239 11.79 21.81 14.10
CA PHE A 239 10.49 21.64 13.43
C PHE A 239 9.68 20.48 14.00
N LYS A 240 10.01 19.94 15.16
CA LYS A 240 9.40 18.71 15.72
C LYS A 240 9.44 17.54 14.71
N GLY A 241 10.55 17.47 13.97
CA GLY A 241 10.82 16.47 12.94
C GLY A 241 11.71 15.34 13.43
N ALA A 242 12.78 15.09 12.70
CA ALA A 242 13.79 14.10 13.03
C ALA A 242 14.61 14.52 14.25
N VAL A 243 15.38 13.58 14.81
CA VAL A 243 16.21 13.84 16.02
C VAL A 243 17.41 14.73 15.78
N THR A 244 17.84 14.90 14.55
CA THR A 244 18.98 15.73 14.15
C THR A 244 18.77 16.30 12.74
N SER A 245 19.30 17.49 12.50
CA SER A 245 19.27 18.16 11.18
C SER A 245 20.14 17.44 10.12
N TRP A 246 21.05 16.57 10.53
CA TRP A 246 21.84 15.76 9.60
C TRP A 246 20.98 14.86 8.72
N MET A 247 19.73 14.59 9.11
CA MET A 247 18.77 13.87 8.29
C MET A 247 18.48 14.56 6.95
N MET A 248 18.80 15.86 6.80
CA MET A 248 18.69 16.55 5.49
C MET A 248 19.58 15.91 4.41
N LEU A 249 20.66 15.21 4.77
CA LEU A 249 21.48 14.45 3.82
C LEU A 249 20.70 13.31 3.12
N THR A 250 19.55 12.94 3.64
CA THR A 250 18.69 11.92 3.04
C THR A 250 17.72 12.49 1.98
N VAL A 251 17.54 13.81 1.91
CA VAL A 251 16.65 14.48 0.96
C VAL A 251 16.96 14.17 -0.51
N PRO A 252 18.25 14.13 -0.95
CA PRO A 252 18.59 13.79 -2.33
C PRO A 252 18.10 12.39 -2.75
N PHE A 253 18.10 11.41 -1.84
CA PHE A 253 17.58 10.07 -2.15
C PHE A 253 16.07 10.09 -2.40
N VAL A 254 15.31 10.88 -1.63
CA VAL A 254 13.86 11.01 -1.81
C VAL A 254 13.55 11.71 -3.14
N LEU A 255 14.28 12.79 -3.45
CA LEU A 255 14.16 13.50 -4.74
C LEU A 255 14.45 12.57 -5.91
N TYR A 256 15.59 11.87 -5.86
CA TYR A 256 15.96 10.94 -6.92
C TYR A 256 14.95 9.81 -7.06
N GLY A 257 14.48 9.25 -5.95
CA GLY A 257 13.46 8.19 -5.96
C GLY A 257 12.16 8.62 -6.64
N ILE A 258 11.67 9.83 -6.33
CA ILE A 258 10.47 10.40 -6.95
C ILE A 258 10.72 10.63 -8.47
N PHE A 259 11.82 11.29 -8.84
CA PHE A 259 12.13 11.55 -10.25
C PHE A 259 12.32 10.25 -11.05
N ARG A 260 13.00 9.26 -10.46
CA ARG A 260 13.17 7.95 -11.10
C ARG A 260 11.84 7.25 -11.30
N TYR A 261 10.95 7.32 -10.29
CA TYR A 261 9.61 6.74 -10.41
C TYR A 261 8.80 7.43 -11.51
N GLN A 262 8.82 8.77 -11.58
CA GLN A 262 8.15 9.54 -12.62
C GLN A 262 8.67 9.19 -14.01
N LEU A 263 10.00 9.05 -14.17
CA LEU A 263 10.62 8.62 -15.43
C LEU A 263 10.12 7.23 -15.85
N LEU A 264 10.10 6.26 -14.93
CA LEU A 264 9.62 4.90 -15.21
C LEU A 264 8.12 4.84 -15.53
N SER A 265 7.35 5.84 -15.08
CA SER A 265 5.93 5.99 -15.40
C SER A 265 5.68 6.78 -16.68
N ASP A 266 6.72 7.37 -17.30
CA ASP A 266 6.57 8.16 -18.51
C ASP A 266 6.31 7.27 -19.73
N PRO A 267 5.28 7.58 -20.55
CA PRO A 267 4.93 6.78 -21.72
C PRO A 267 6.06 6.67 -22.75
N GLN A 268 6.86 7.75 -22.92
CA GLN A 268 7.96 7.75 -23.88
C GLN A 268 9.07 6.83 -23.43
N GLU A 269 9.38 6.79 -22.14
CA GLU A 269 10.37 5.89 -21.58
C GLU A 269 9.91 4.42 -21.61
N ILE A 270 8.63 4.17 -21.34
CA ILE A 270 8.02 2.83 -21.45
C ILE A 270 8.15 2.33 -22.90
N ALA A 271 7.82 3.16 -23.88
CA ALA A 271 7.94 2.81 -25.31
C ALA A 271 9.40 2.55 -25.75
N ARG A 272 10.36 3.29 -25.19
CA ARG A 272 11.80 3.10 -25.47
C ARG A 272 12.37 1.81 -24.88
N SER A 273 11.99 1.51 -23.62
CA SER A 273 12.57 0.39 -22.87
C SER A 273 12.00 -0.97 -23.27
N ASN A 274 10.79 -1.02 -23.79
CA ASN A 274 10.18 -2.29 -24.22
C ASN A 274 8.99 -2.10 -25.20
N PRO A 275 9.24 -2.11 -26.53
CA PRO A 275 8.20 -1.94 -27.55
C PRO A 275 7.06 -2.98 -27.47
N GLN A 276 7.31 -4.14 -26.85
CA GLN A 276 6.29 -5.18 -26.65
C GLN A 276 5.45 -4.99 -25.40
N LEU A 277 5.90 -4.13 -24.46
CA LEU A 277 5.20 -3.75 -23.22
C LEU A 277 4.28 -2.53 -23.39
N GLU A 278 3.95 -2.11 -24.61
CA GLU A 278 2.83 -1.17 -24.88
C GLU A 278 1.52 -1.59 -24.19
N GLN A 279 1.55 -2.74 -23.55
CA GLN A 279 0.41 -3.36 -22.90
C GLN A 279 0.30 -3.10 -21.39
N GLY A 280 0.95 -2.06 -20.84
CA GLY A 280 0.59 -1.46 -19.55
C GLY A 280 0.69 -2.33 -18.29
N GLY A 281 1.43 -3.44 -18.30
CA GLY A 281 1.36 -4.42 -17.23
C GLY A 281 2.06 -4.06 -15.91
N LYS A 282 3.12 -3.24 -15.92
CA LYS A 282 3.91 -2.94 -14.69
C LYS A 282 3.49 -1.63 -14.01
N THR A 283 3.02 -0.64 -14.76
CA THR A 283 2.65 0.68 -14.22
C THR A 283 1.38 0.68 -13.38
N GLU A 284 0.52 -0.33 -13.52
CA GLU A 284 -0.67 -0.48 -12.68
C GLU A 284 -0.36 -0.85 -11.22
N ARG A 285 0.86 -1.30 -10.93
CA ARG A 285 1.27 -1.83 -9.63
C ARG A 285 2.52 -1.12 -9.13
N PRO A 286 2.35 0.00 -8.41
CA PRO A 286 3.46 0.78 -7.89
C PRO A 286 4.49 -0.04 -7.10
N GLU A 287 4.03 -1.03 -6.36
CA GLU A 287 4.88 -1.95 -5.60
C GLU A 287 5.79 -2.82 -6.49
N GLU A 288 5.32 -3.23 -7.66
CA GLU A 288 6.12 -4.02 -8.60
C GLU A 288 7.17 -3.14 -9.31
N MET A 289 6.88 -1.86 -9.53
CA MET A 289 7.86 -0.90 -10.06
C MET A 289 8.99 -0.64 -9.07
N LEU A 290 8.65 -0.38 -7.81
CA LEU A 290 9.64 -0.12 -6.75
C LEU A 290 10.62 -1.28 -6.58
N LEU A 291 10.13 -2.52 -6.65
CA LEU A 291 10.96 -3.72 -6.49
C LEU A 291 11.62 -4.19 -7.78
N GLY A 292 11.12 -3.74 -8.93
CA GLY A 292 11.59 -4.17 -10.26
C GLY A 292 12.72 -3.33 -10.85
N ASP A 293 12.91 -2.09 -10.38
CA ASP A 293 13.95 -1.20 -10.87
C ASP A 293 15.17 -1.19 -9.93
N ARG A 294 16.32 -1.58 -10.46
CA ARG A 294 17.58 -1.67 -9.68
C ARG A 294 18.01 -0.33 -9.08
N LEU A 295 17.83 0.77 -9.83
CA LEU A 295 18.23 2.10 -9.36
C LEU A 295 17.33 2.61 -8.26
N LEU A 296 16.00 2.38 -8.33
CA LEU A 296 15.08 2.67 -7.23
C LEU A 296 15.43 1.86 -5.99
N LEU A 297 15.72 0.58 -6.15
CA LEU A 297 16.11 -0.29 -5.04
C LEU A 297 17.42 0.18 -4.39
N LEU A 298 18.43 0.52 -5.19
CA LEU A 298 19.71 1.06 -4.70
C LEU A 298 19.53 2.39 -4.00
N THR A 299 18.64 3.25 -4.50
CA THR A 299 18.28 4.52 -3.86
C THR A 299 17.64 4.29 -2.49
N ALA A 300 16.70 3.35 -2.40
CA ALA A 300 16.07 2.99 -1.13
C ALA A 300 17.08 2.40 -0.14
N ILE A 301 17.98 1.54 -0.59
CA ILE A 301 19.05 0.98 0.24
C ILE A 301 20.00 2.10 0.70
N GLY A 302 20.45 2.97 -0.20
CA GLY A 302 21.31 4.12 0.12
C GLY A 302 20.65 5.05 1.14
N TRP A 303 19.36 5.33 0.98
CA TRP A 303 18.57 6.09 1.94
C TRP A 303 18.56 5.40 3.32
N ILE A 304 18.25 4.10 3.38
CA ILE A 304 18.24 3.33 4.63
C ILE A 304 19.62 3.39 5.31
N VAL A 305 20.69 3.09 4.56
CA VAL A 305 22.06 3.09 5.08
C VAL A 305 22.42 4.47 5.64
N THR A 306 22.15 5.55 4.90
CA THR A 306 22.42 6.93 5.33
C THR A 306 21.66 7.26 6.61
N VAL A 307 20.37 6.93 6.68
CA VAL A 307 19.53 7.14 7.86
C VAL A 307 20.10 6.40 9.08
N PHE A 308 20.46 5.11 8.93
CA PHE A 308 21.05 4.33 10.01
C PHE A 308 22.42 4.87 10.44
N THR A 309 23.27 5.27 9.50
CA THR A 309 24.59 5.86 9.79
C THR A 309 24.46 7.14 10.60
N ILE A 310 23.60 8.07 10.17
CA ILE A 310 23.34 9.33 10.89
C ILE A 310 22.86 9.05 12.31
N ARG A 311 21.94 8.11 12.49
CA ARG A 311 21.44 7.75 13.84
C ARG A 311 22.49 7.11 14.71
N LEU A 312 23.33 6.26 14.13
CA LEU A 312 24.45 5.67 14.87
C LEU A 312 25.43 6.75 15.35
N LEU A 313 25.82 7.66 14.45
CA LEU A 313 26.71 8.78 14.78
C LEU A 313 26.10 9.70 15.84
N TYR A 314 24.79 9.99 15.75
CA TYR A 314 24.06 10.74 16.76
C TYR A 314 24.06 10.03 18.14
N LYS A 315 23.82 8.71 18.16
CA LYS A 315 23.85 7.90 19.39
C LYS A 315 25.24 7.85 20.01
N LEU A 316 26.29 7.86 19.18
CA LEU A 316 27.70 7.92 19.62
C LEU A 316 28.16 9.33 20.00
N GLN A 317 27.27 10.32 19.96
CA GLN A 317 27.55 11.75 20.25
C GLN A 317 28.61 12.38 19.32
N TRP A 318 28.82 11.82 18.12
CA TRP A 318 29.75 12.38 17.13
C TRP A 318 29.12 13.53 16.33
N ILE A 319 27.78 13.56 16.28
CA ILE A 319 26.97 14.64 15.67
C ILE A 319 25.85 15.05 16.61
N HIS A 320 25.42 16.31 16.53
CA HIS A 320 24.36 16.91 17.35
C HIS A 320 23.10 17.27 16.55
#